data_e41a353e06c7bc29cf8d6503d535249a
#
_entry.id   e41a353e06c7bc29cf8d6503d535249a
#
_cell.length_a   1.000
_cell.length_b   1.000
_cell.length_c   1.000
_cell.angle_alpha   90.00
_cell.angle_beta   90.00
_cell.angle_gamma   90.00
#
_symmetry.space_group_name_H-M   'P 1'
#
loop_
_entity.id
_entity.type
_entity.pdbx_description
1 polymer ?
#
loop_
_entity_poly.entity_id
_entity_poly.type
_entity_poly.pdbx_seq_one_letter_code
_entity_poly.pdbx_strand_id
1 'polypeptide(L)'
;DIDFTLGYGSKERISSDKFIFVDYENGPINHAKKILKERLLLEVKANPSQLLSNLAEMNFLNDYTTWINRIKFLSTQRPEKPKSINKITPYELCNSVVSEAENFSNVIYISDGGEFGQWAQSIIPKSKAITNGPSGAIGGSIPQAIGASFANPDAIVVCFLGDGTAGFQIADWETARRYKLPIIYIIGNDQRWGAEVEIQIKDYGAERAKYCMLDEETNYANVASGLGCKGFKVSSIKELKKIIKAAFSLKATTIIDVNIEGLPGPTL
;
A
#
# COMPACT_ATOMS: atom_id res chain seq x y z
N ASP A 1 -16.36 8.73 0.22
CA ASP A 1 -15.81 10.05 -0.06
C ASP A 1 -15.46 10.18 -1.54
N ILE A 2 -15.53 11.39 -2.09
CA ILE A 2 -15.16 11.68 -3.48
C ILE A 2 -13.81 12.40 -3.44
N ASP A 3 -12.77 11.64 -3.24
CA ASP A 3 -11.40 12.12 -3.17
C ASP A 3 -10.63 11.96 -4.50
N PHE A 4 -9.33 12.20 -4.47
CA PHE A 4 -8.47 12.09 -5.63
C PHE A 4 -8.40 10.69 -6.21
N THR A 5 -8.55 9.63 -5.42
CA THR A 5 -8.48 8.24 -5.88
C THR A 5 -9.65 7.91 -6.80
N LEU A 6 -10.79 8.56 -6.60
CA LEU A 6 -11.96 8.49 -7.45
C LEU A 6 -11.99 9.59 -8.53
N GLY A 7 -10.85 10.29 -8.76
CA GLY A 7 -10.73 11.36 -9.74
C GLY A 7 -11.72 12.50 -9.48
N TYR A 8 -12.01 12.77 -8.21
CA TYR A 8 -13.00 13.75 -7.77
C TYR A 8 -14.37 13.58 -8.45
N GLY A 9 -14.76 12.33 -8.72
CA GLY A 9 -16.03 12.01 -9.38
C GLY A 9 -16.06 12.28 -10.88
N SER A 10 -14.92 12.38 -11.54
CA SER A 10 -14.85 12.55 -13.00
C SER A 10 -15.51 11.39 -13.76
N LYS A 11 -16.06 11.65 -14.95
CA LYS A 11 -16.66 10.60 -15.79
C LYS A 11 -15.67 9.53 -16.25
N GLU A 12 -14.40 9.86 -16.32
CA GLU A 12 -13.32 8.93 -16.69
C GLU A 12 -13.14 7.85 -15.63
N ARG A 13 -13.30 8.19 -14.36
CA ARG A 13 -13.15 7.28 -13.23
C ARG A 13 -14.48 6.65 -12.79
N ILE A 14 -15.56 7.43 -12.84
CA ILE A 14 -16.89 6.97 -12.43
C ILE A 14 -17.89 7.32 -13.55
N SER A 15 -18.23 6.34 -14.35
CA SER A 15 -19.12 6.51 -15.52
C SER A 15 -20.58 6.77 -15.16
N SER A 16 -20.99 6.58 -13.90
CA SER A 16 -22.38 6.83 -13.46
C SER A 16 -22.81 8.27 -13.74
N ASP A 17 -24.01 8.43 -14.28
CA ASP A 17 -24.62 9.75 -14.54
C ASP A 17 -25.43 10.27 -13.36
N LYS A 18 -25.69 9.44 -12.35
CA LYS A 18 -26.50 9.80 -11.18
C LYS A 18 -25.85 9.35 -9.90
N PHE A 19 -25.78 10.25 -8.92
CA PHE A 19 -25.21 10.01 -7.62
C PHE A 19 -26.21 10.33 -6.51
N ILE A 20 -26.24 9.50 -5.50
CA ILE A 20 -26.77 9.80 -4.19
C ILE A 20 -25.59 9.94 -3.25
N PHE A 21 -25.42 11.09 -2.63
CA PHE A 21 -24.33 11.34 -1.71
C PHE A 21 -24.85 11.39 -0.29
N VAL A 22 -24.23 10.60 0.58
CA VAL A 22 -24.64 10.45 1.99
C VAL A 22 -23.48 10.79 2.90
N ASP A 23 -23.67 11.74 3.78
CA ASP A 23 -22.73 12.07 4.85
C ASP A 23 -23.47 12.69 6.04
N TYR A 24 -22.91 12.63 7.23
CA TYR A 24 -23.47 13.31 8.41
C TYR A 24 -22.94 14.74 8.54
N GLU A 25 -21.88 15.10 7.84
CA GLU A 25 -21.28 16.43 7.83
C GLU A 25 -21.65 17.26 6.59
N ASN A 26 -21.78 18.56 6.79
CA ASN A 26 -22.10 19.46 5.67
C ASN A 26 -20.90 19.70 4.76
N GLY A 27 -19.66 19.59 5.26
CA GLY A 27 -18.44 19.81 4.48
C GLY A 27 -18.34 18.89 3.26
N PRO A 28 -18.35 17.56 3.43
CA PRO A 28 -18.35 16.59 2.33
C PRO A 28 -19.54 16.74 1.39
N ILE A 29 -20.76 17.00 1.93
CA ILE A 29 -21.96 17.24 1.11
C ILE A 29 -21.77 18.45 0.19
N ASN A 30 -21.28 19.56 0.74
CA ASN A 30 -21.03 20.78 -0.05
C ASN A 30 -19.93 20.57 -1.10
N HIS A 31 -18.92 19.76 -0.78
CA HIS A 31 -17.89 19.38 -1.74
C HIS A 31 -18.46 18.53 -2.89
N ALA A 32 -19.26 17.52 -2.57
CA ALA A 32 -19.95 16.69 -3.57
C ALA A 32 -20.83 17.51 -4.50
N LYS A 33 -21.58 18.48 -3.99
CA LYS A 33 -22.37 19.42 -4.80
C LYS A 33 -21.54 20.15 -5.84
N LYS A 34 -20.38 20.68 -5.43
CA LYS A 34 -19.49 21.43 -6.34
C LYS A 34 -18.92 20.55 -7.44
N ILE A 35 -18.61 19.30 -7.15
CA ILE A 35 -17.96 18.37 -8.09
C ILE A 35 -18.97 17.70 -9.00
N LEU A 36 -20.04 17.14 -8.44
CA LEU A 36 -21.01 16.33 -9.18
C LEU A 36 -22.02 17.16 -9.95
N LYS A 37 -22.34 18.38 -9.49
CA LYS A 37 -23.29 19.29 -10.13
C LYS A 37 -24.60 18.57 -10.48
N GLU A 38 -25.01 18.57 -11.75
CA GLU A 38 -26.23 17.93 -12.26
C GLU A 38 -26.24 16.39 -12.13
N ARG A 39 -25.10 15.79 -11.87
CA ARG A 39 -25.00 14.35 -11.60
C ARG A 39 -25.41 14.00 -10.16
N LEU A 40 -25.48 14.97 -9.26
CA LEU A 40 -25.97 14.75 -7.90
C LEU A 40 -27.50 14.74 -7.90
N LEU A 41 -28.07 13.53 -7.82
CA LEU A 41 -29.52 13.33 -7.79
C LEU A 41 -30.12 13.66 -6.42
N LEU A 42 -29.43 13.26 -5.35
CA LEU A 42 -29.92 13.38 -3.99
C LEU A 42 -28.74 13.53 -3.03
N GLU A 43 -28.89 14.43 -2.08
CA GLU A 43 -28.03 14.53 -0.89
C GLU A 43 -28.79 14.06 0.35
N VAL A 44 -28.15 13.26 1.16
CA VAL A 44 -28.75 12.73 2.40
C VAL A 44 -27.83 13.04 3.56
N LYS A 45 -28.32 13.84 4.50
CA LYS A 45 -27.59 14.10 5.75
C LYS A 45 -27.93 13.01 6.75
N ALA A 46 -27.13 11.97 6.78
CA ALA A 46 -27.31 10.82 7.66
C ALA A 46 -25.98 10.10 7.90
N ASN A 47 -25.93 9.25 8.91
CA ASN A 47 -24.81 8.32 9.09
C ASN A 47 -24.85 7.28 7.97
N PRO A 48 -23.82 7.19 7.10
CA PRO A 48 -23.80 6.25 5.98
C PRO A 48 -23.95 4.79 6.41
N SER A 49 -23.32 4.40 7.52
CA SER A 49 -23.41 3.01 8.03
C SER A 49 -24.83 2.67 8.48
N GLN A 50 -25.49 3.58 9.16
CA GLN A 50 -26.89 3.38 9.57
C GLN A 50 -27.84 3.30 8.38
N LEU A 51 -27.64 4.16 7.37
CA LEU A 51 -28.42 4.11 6.14
C LEU A 51 -28.22 2.78 5.42
N LEU A 52 -26.97 2.31 5.28
CA LEU A 52 -26.68 1.03 4.63
C LEU A 52 -27.29 -0.15 5.39
N SER A 53 -27.27 -0.13 6.72
CA SER A 53 -27.96 -1.16 7.53
C SER A 53 -29.46 -1.17 7.28
N ASN A 54 -30.10 0.00 7.27
CA ASN A 54 -31.54 0.12 6.98
C ASN A 54 -31.87 -0.34 5.55
N LEU A 55 -31.02 0.01 4.57
CA LEU A 55 -31.18 -0.46 3.20
C LEU A 55 -31.02 -1.98 3.06
N ALA A 56 -30.11 -2.58 3.83
CA ALA A 56 -29.91 -4.03 3.81
C ALA A 56 -31.11 -4.84 4.32
N GLU A 57 -31.95 -4.21 5.15
CA GLU A 57 -33.21 -4.79 5.62
C GLU A 57 -34.34 -4.68 4.60
N MET A 58 -34.17 -3.84 3.57
CA MET A 58 -35.17 -3.66 2.51
C MET A 58 -35.12 -4.83 1.51
N ASN A 59 -36.28 -5.30 1.11
CA ASN A 59 -36.39 -6.34 0.10
C ASN A 59 -36.34 -5.71 -1.31
N PHE A 60 -35.17 -5.81 -1.96
CA PHE A 60 -34.99 -5.32 -3.33
C PHE A 60 -35.45 -6.39 -4.33
N LEU A 61 -36.27 -6.00 -5.29
CA LEU A 61 -36.81 -6.89 -6.31
C LEU A 61 -35.81 -7.32 -7.39
N ASN A 62 -34.65 -6.65 -7.45
CA ASN A 62 -33.66 -6.91 -8.49
C ASN A 62 -32.68 -8.01 -8.08
N ASP A 63 -32.41 -8.95 -9.00
CA ASP A 63 -31.36 -9.92 -8.85
C ASP A 63 -29.99 -9.35 -9.26
N TYR A 64 -29.13 -9.15 -8.30
CA TYR A 64 -27.76 -8.66 -8.49
C TYR A 64 -26.71 -9.79 -8.51
N THR A 65 -27.12 -11.05 -8.54
CA THR A 65 -26.21 -12.20 -8.42
C THR A 65 -25.08 -12.18 -9.46
N THR A 66 -25.41 -11.89 -10.72
CA THR A 66 -24.39 -11.81 -11.78
C THR A 66 -23.37 -10.73 -11.52
N TRP A 67 -23.82 -9.54 -11.08
CA TRP A 67 -22.93 -8.41 -10.75
C TRP A 67 -22.05 -8.71 -9.52
N ILE A 68 -22.65 -9.28 -8.47
CA ILE A 68 -21.93 -9.70 -7.25
C ILE A 68 -20.86 -10.74 -7.60
N ASN A 69 -21.19 -11.75 -8.42
CA ASN A 69 -20.23 -12.75 -8.85
C ASN A 69 -19.09 -12.13 -9.67
N ARG A 70 -19.40 -11.14 -10.52
CA ARG A 70 -18.37 -10.41 -11.27
C ARG A 70 -17.44 -9.63 -10.33
N ILE A 71 -17.96 -8.93 -9.32
CA ILE A 71 -17.14 -8.24 -8.31
C ILE A 71 -16.27 -9.22 -7.54
N LYS A 72 -16.85 -10.33 -7.06
CA LYS A 72 -16.10 -11.38 -6.38
C LYS A 72 -14.96 -11.92 -7.25
N PHE A 73 -15.23 -12.19 -8.51
CA PHE A 73 -14.20 -12.63 -9.46
C PHE A 73 -13.09 -11.57 -9.58
N LEU A 74 -13.44 -10.31 -9.83
CA LEU A 74 -12.46 -9.22 -9.99
C LEU A 74 -11.63 -9.01 -8.70
N SER A 75 -12.24 -9.13 -7.54
CA SER A 75 -11.54 -8.96 -6.25
C SER A 75 -10.52 -10.06 -5.96
N THR A 76 -10.60 -11.20 -6.65
CA THR A 76 -9.62 -12.29 -6.53
C THR A 76 -8.51 -12.23 -7.57
N GLN A 77 -8.62 -11.33 -8.55
CA GLN A 77 -7.57 -11.18 -9.55
C GLN A 77 -6.30 -10.63 -8.89
N ARG A 78 -5.18 -11.14 -9.36
CA ARG A 78 -3.86 -10.66 -8.97
C ARG A 78 -3.20 -10.03 -10.19
N PRO A 79 -2.31 -9.06 -10.01
CA PRO A 79 -1.58 -8.49 -11.13
C PRO A 79 -0.77 -9.57 -11.84
N GLU A 80 -0.60 -9.43 -13.14
CA GLU A 80 0.27 -10.30 -13.90
C GLU A 80 1.71 -10.17 -13.42
N LYS A 81 2.41 -11.30 -13.38
CA LYS A 81 3.83 -11.30 -13.04
C LYS A 81 4.62 -10.58 -14.15
N PRO A 82 5.27 -9.44 -13.85
CA PRO A 82 6.09 -8.76 -14.84
C PRO A 82 7.31 -9.62 -15.20
N LYS A 83 7.81 -9.46 -16.42
CA LYS A 83 9.06 -10.09 -16.83
C LYS A 83 10.22 -9.39 -16.12
N SER A 84 11.02 -10.16 -15.40
CA SER A 84 12.30 -9.67 -14.88
C SER A 84 13.28 -9.49 -16.02
N ILE A 85 14.03 -8.38 -16.02
CA ILE A 85 15.12 -8.16 -16.96
C ILE A 85 16.46 -8.47 -16.28
N ASN A 86 16.77 -7.79 -15.18
CA ASN A 86 18.05 -7.93 -14.50
C ASN A 86 17.98 -7.89 -12.96
N LYS A 87 16.85 -7.43 -12.39
CA LYS A 87 16.67 -7.26 -10.95
C LYS A 87 15.43 -8.02 -10.47
N ILE A 88 15.29 -8.17 -9.16
CA ILE A 88 14.06 -8.72 -8.54
C ILE A 88 12.90 -7.77 -8.88
N THR A 89 11.80 -8.30 -9.39
CA THR A 89 10.61 -7.46 -9.61
C THR A 89 9.89 -7.18 -8.31
N PRO A 90 9.16 -6.04 -8.20
CA PRO A 90 8.29 -5.77 -7.05
C PRO A 90 7.31 -6.91 -6.75
N TYR A 91 6.77 -7.53 -7.80
CA TYR A 91 5.90 -8.71 -7.69
C TYR A 91 6.60 -9.87 -6.99
N GLU A 92 7.82 -10.24 -7.45
CA GLU A 92 8.57 -11.36 -6.89
C GLU A 92 8.94 -11.11 -5.43
N LEU A 93 9.31 -9.87 -5.09
CA LEU A 93 9.59 -9.48 -3.71
C LEU A 93 8.35 -9.65 -2.82
N CYS A 94 7.25 -8.98 -3.17
CA CYS A 94 6.03 -9.02 -2.36
C CYS A 94 5.46 -10.43 -2.24
N ASN A 95 5.42 -11.17 -3.35
CA ASN A 95 4.92 -12.55 -3.36
C ASN A 95 5.79 -13.49 -2.53
N SER A 96 7.13 -13.32 -2.55
CA SER A 96 8.04 -14.15 -1.73
C SER A 96 7.81 -13.92 -0.23
N VAL A 97 7.57 -12.67 0.17
CA VAL A 97 7.27 -12.32 1.58
C VAL A 97 5.92 -12.86 2.01
N VAL A 98 4.88 -12.66 1.20
CA VAL A 98 3.52 -13.12 1.51
C VAL A 98 3.46 -14.66 1.56
N SER A 99 4.12 -15.35 0.63
CA SER A 99 4.16 -16.83 0.63
C SER A 99 4.88 -17.39 1.87
N GLU A 100 5.94 -16.75 2.37
CA GLU A 100 6.56 -17.19 3.63
C GLU A 100 5.65 -16.89 4.83
N ALA A 101 4.96 -15.75 4.81
CA ALA A 101 4.04 -15.34 5.86
C ALA A 101 2.84 -16.30 6.03
N GLU A 102 2.44 -17.04 4.98
CA GLU A 102 1.39 -18.05 5.04
C GLU A 102 1.68 -19.19 6.03
N ASN A 103 2.96 -19.39 6.37
CA ASN A 103 3.37 -20.37 7.39
C ASN A 103 3.07 -19.91 8.83
N PHE A 104 2.57 -18.67 9.01
CA PHE A 104 2.32 -18.06 10.32
C PHE A 104 0.85 -17.62 10.43
N SER A 105 0.21 -17.93 11.55
CA SER A 105 -1.24 -17.69 11.74
C SER A 105 -1.57 -16.21 12.00
N ASN A 106 -0.66 -15.46 12.59
CA ASN A 106 -0.90 -14.08 13.02
C ASN A 106 0.11 -13.12 12.41
N VAL A 107 -0.17 -12.64 11.20
CA VAL A 107 0.64 -11.66 10.49
C VAL A 107 -0.21 -10.44 10.18
N ILE A 108 0.31 -9.26 10.47
CA ILE A 108 -0.26 -7.97 10.11
C ILE A 108 0.61 -7.33 9.04
N TYR A 109 -0.02 -6.88 7.96
CA TYR A 109 0.68 -6.23 6.85
C TYR A 109 0.45 -4.72 6.91
N ILE A 110 1.54 -3.97 6.73
CA ILE A 110 1.51 -2.52 6.55
C ILE A 110 2.07 -2.22 5.17
N SER A 111 1.45 -1.34 4.42
CA SER A 111 2.04 -0.84 3.18
C SER A 111 2.02 0.68 3.13
N ASP A 112 3.13 1.26 2.69
CA ASP A 112 3.21 2.69 2.40
C ASP A 112 2.61 3.02 1.02
N GLY A 113 2.68 4.28 0.63
CA GLY A 113 2.34 4.76 -0.71
C GLY A 113 3.45 4.52 -1.74
N GLY A 114 3.33 5.18 -2.89
CA GLY A 114 4.25 5.06 -4.02
C GLY A 114 4.06 3.78 -4.83
N GLU A 115 4.85 3.62 -5.90
CA GLU A 115 4.73 2.49 -6.84
C GLU A 115 4.94 1.14 -6.16
N PHE A 116 5.98 1.01 -5.33
CA PHE A 116 6.21 -0.22 -4.59
C PHE A 116 5.09 -0.53 -3.58
N GLY A 117 4.55 0.49 -2.92
CA GLY A 117 3.39 0.33 -2.05
C GLY A 117 2.16 -0.19 -2.78
N GLN A 118 1.90 0.25 -4.00
CA GLN A 118 0.80 -0.25 -4.84
C GLN A 118 1.00 -1.73 -5.21
N TRP A 119 2.23 -2.14 -5.54
CA TRP A 119 2.57 -3.55 -5.74
C TRP A 119 2.28 -4.38 -4.49
N ALA A 120 2.72 -3.93 -3.31
CA ALA A 120 2.43 -4.60 -2.06
C ALA A 120 0.92 -4.71 -1.82
N GLN A 121 0.18 -3.60 -1.95
CA GLN A 121 -1.27 -3.56 -1.78
C GLN A 121 -2.03 -4.49 -2.72
N SER A 122 -1.50 -4.76 -3.90
CA SER A 122 -2.13 -5.67 -4.87
C SER A 122 -1.98 -7.15 -4.51
N ILE A 123 -1.00 -7.49 -3.65
CA ILE A 123 -0.61 -8.88 -3.34
C ILE A 123 -1.00 -9.26 -1.90
N ILE A 124 -0.84 -8.36 -0.94
CA ILE A 124 -1.12 -8.64 0.48
C ILE A 124 -2.61 -8.97 0.73
N PRO A 125 -2.92 -9.83 1.71
CA PRO A 125 -4.30 -10.13 2.11
C PRO A 125 -5.00 -8.89 2.69
N LYS A 126 -6.08 -8.44 2.06
CA LYS A 126 -6.81 -7.20 2.43
C LYS A 126 -7.35 -7.20 3.86
N SER A 127 -7.75 -8.37 4.37
CA SER A 127 -8.34 -8.50 5.71
C SER A 127 -7.36 -8.26 6.87
N LYS A 128 -6.06 -8.21 6.58
CA LYS A 128 -4.99 -8.03 7.57
C LYS A 128 -4.04 -6.89 7.18
N ALA A 129 -4.50 -5.96 6.36
CA ALA A 129 -3.68 -4.88 5.80
C ALA A 129 -4.05 -3.52 6.38
N ILE A 130 -3.02 -2.75 6.73
CA ILE A 130 -3.11 -1.32 7.00
C ILE A 130 -2.36 -0.60 5.88
N THR A 131 -2.98 0.38 5.28
CA THR A 131 -2.38 1.17 4.20
C THR A 131 -2.33 2.65 4.58
N ASN A 132 -1.49 3.42 3.89
CA ASN A 132 -1.53 4.86 4.02
C ASN A 132 -2.95 5.37 3.68
N GLY A 133 -3.48 6.24 4.49
CA GLY A 133 -4.87 6.70 4.37
C GLY A 133 -5.12 7.60 3.15
N PRO A 134 -6.33 8.12 3.00
CA PRO A 134 -6.76 8.92 1.84
C PRO A 134 -6.01 10.25 1.68
N SER A 135 -5.27 10.69 2.68
CA SER A 135 -4.40 11.88 2.57
C SER A 135 -3.24 11.71 1.59
N GLY A 136 -2.91 10.46 1.21
CA GLY A 136 -1.75 10.16 0.37
C GLY A 136 -0.39 10.41 1.03
N ALA A 137 -0.37 10.68 2.34
CA ALA A 137 0.88 10.90 3.06
C ALA A 137 1.76 9.64 3.03
N ILE A 138 3.05 9.83 2.74
CA ILE A 138 4.06 8.77 2.70
C ILE A 138 4.97 8.84 3.93
N GLY A 139 5.69 7.73 4.22
CA GLY A 139 6.56 7.60 5.40
C GLY A 139 5.84 7.19 6.68
N GLY A 140 4.51 7.22 6.72
CA GLY A 140 3.71 6.85 7.89
C GLY A 140 3.70 5.36 8.22
N SER A 141 4.13 4.50 7.30
CA SER A 141 4.13 3.04 7.49
C SER A 141 5.04 2.57 8.62
N ILE A 142 6.19 3.22 8.82
CA ILE A 142 7.13 2.85 9.88
C ILE A 142 6.49 3.02 11.26
N PRO A 143 5.98 4.21 11.66
CA PRO A 143 5.30 4.36 12.96
C PRO A 143 3.99 3.57 13.03
N GLN A 144 3.25 3.35 11.92
CA GLN A 144 2.08 2.47 11.92
C GLN A 144 2.44 1.03 12.27
N ALA A 145 3.58 0.53 11.77
CA ALA A 145 4.07 -0.81 12.10
C ALA A 145 4.43 -0.92 13.59
N ILE A 146 5.02 0.12 14.18
CA ILE A 146 5.29 0.21 15.61
C ILE A 146 3.97 0.15 16.40
N GLY A 147 2.99 0.98 16.04
CA GLY A 147 1.68 1.00 16.67
C GLY A 147 0.95 -0.36 16.57
N ALA A 148 0.97 -0.98 15.39
CA ALA A 148 0.39 -2.31 15.17
C ALA A 148 1.05 -3.39 16.04
N SER A 149 2.38 -3.34 16.19
CA SER A 149 3.13 -4.29 17.02
C SER A 149 2.83 -4.12 18.51
N PHE A 150 2.66 -2.88 18.99
CA PHE A 150 2.24 -2.63 20.37
C PHE A 150 0.81 -3.10 20.62
N ALA A 151 -0.10 -2.87 19.68
CA ALA A 151 -1.51 -3.26 19.81
C ALA A 151 -1.69 -4.79 19.72
N ASN A 152 -0.76 -5.51 19.08
CA ASN A 152 -0.83 -6.94 18.84
C ASN A 152 0.55 -7.59 19.11
N PRO A 153 0.94 -7.78 20.38
CA PRO A 153 2.29 -8.26 20.75
C PRO A 153 2.64 -9.66 20.20
N ASP A 154 1.64 -10.49 19.94
CA ASP A 154 1.79 -11.85 19.41
C ASP A 154 1.81 -11.92 17.88
N ALA A 155 1.63 -10.78 17.20
CA ALA A 155 1.65 -10.72 15.74
C ALA A 155 3.05 -10.48 15.21
N ILE A 156 3.35 -11.06 14.04
CA ILE A 156 4.47 -10.65 13.21
C ILE A 156 3.97 -9.50 12.34
N VAL A 157 4.60 -8.34 12.46
CA VAL A 157 4.27 -7.17 11.63
C VAL A 157 5.23 -7.11 10.46
N VAL A 158 4.70 -7.09 9.25
CA VAL A 158 5.46 -6.95 8.00
C VAL A 158 5.10 -5.62 7.35
N CYS A 159 6.08 -4.75 7.16
CA CYS A 159 5.89 -3.41 6.62
C CYS A 159 6.60 -3.28 5.26
N PHE A 160 5.83 -2.96 4.22
CA PHE A 160 6.34 -2.72 2.86
C PHE A 160 6.42 -1.23 2.60
N LEU A 161 7.59 -0.76 2.16
CA LEU A 161 7.84 0.65 1.87
C LEU A 161 8.91 0.80 0.77
N GLY A 162 8.78 1.83 -0.05
CA GLY A 162 9.82 2.19 -1.00
C GLY A 162 11.02 2.86 -0.31
N ASP A 163 12.14 2.94 -1.00
CA ASP A 163 13.35 3.62 -0.53
C ASP A 163 13.10 5.12 -0.26
N GLY A 164 12.40 5.81 -1.15
CA GLY A 164 12.01 7.19 -0.93
C GLY A 164 11.17 7.37 0.34
N THR A 165 10.16 6.52 0.55
CA THR A 165 9.30 6.58 1.74
C THR A 165 10.04 6.20 3.01
N ALA A 166 11.01 5.28 2.96
CA ALA A 166 11.85 4.93 4.08
C ALA A 166 12.59 6.16 4.63
N GLY A 167 13.10 7.02 3.75
CA GLY A 167 13.87 8.21 4.12
C GLY A 167 13.14 9.18 5.06
N PHE A 168 11.81 9.15 5.12
CA PHE A 168 11.03 10.05 5.98
C PHE A 168 11.13 9.75 7.47
N GLN A 169 11.18 8.47 7.86
CA GLN A 169 11.01 8.04 9.25
C GLN A 169 12.00 6.95 9.69
N ILE A 170 13.16 6.83 9.03
CA ILE A 170 14.16 5.80 9.38
C ILE A 170 14.64 5.86 10.83
N ALA A 171 14.59 7.04 11.47
CA ALA A 171 14.95 7.21 12.87
C ALA A 171 14.06 6.36 13.81
N ASP A 172 12.82 6.09 13.42
CA ASP A 172 11.88 5.29 14.22
C ASP A 172 12.20 3.78 14.21
N TRP A 173 13.12 3.32 13.39
CA TRP A 173 13.68 1.96 13.51
C TRP A 173 14.41 1.79 14.86
N GLU A 174 15.07 2.85 15.37
CA GLU A 174 15.64 2.83 16.73
C GLU A 174 14.53 2.63 17.77
N THR A 175 13.42 3.31 17.62
CA THR A 175 12.26 3.15 18.51
C THR A 175 11.75 1.70 18.49
N ALA A 176 11.56 1.11 17.32
CA ALA A 176 11.15 -0.29 17.20
C ALA A 176 12.15 -1.24 17.86
N ARG A 177 13.45 -1.02 17.64
CA ARG A 177 14.54 -1.81 18.22
C ARG A 177 14.62 -1.67 19.74
N ARG A 178 14.51 -0.45 20.27
CA ARG A 178 14.59 -0.15 21.69
C ARG A 178 13.47 -0.85 22.47
N TYR A 179 12.29 -0.92 21.88
CA TYR A 179 11.14 -1.67 22.44
C TYR A 179 11.14 -3.15 22.07
N LYS A 180 12.16 -3.65 21.34
CA LYS A 180 12.31 -5.06 20.95
C LYS A 180 11.12 -5.60 20.14
N LEU A 181 10.54 -4.76 19.28
CA LEU A 181 9.39 -5.13 18.46
C LEU A 181 9.81 -6.04 17.30
N PRO A 182 9.15 -7.18 17.07
CA PRO A 182 9.50 -8.12 16.00
C PRO A 182 8.89 -7.69 14.67
N ILE A 183 9.33 -6.52 14.15
CA ILE A 183 8.84 -5.96 12.90
C ILE A 183 9.83 -6.27 11.78
N ILE A 184 9.30 -6.70 10.63
CA ILE A 184 10.05 -6.94 9.40
C ILE A 184 9.72 -5.82 8.42
N TYR A 185 10.66 -4.91 8.20
CA TYR A 185 10.55 -3.85 7.18
C TYR A 185 11.15 -4.34 5.86
N ILE A 186 10.37 -4.32 4.81
CA ILE A 186 10.74 -4.71 3.45
C ILE A 186 10.86 -3.46 2.60
N ILE A 187 12.07 -3.09 2.22
CA ILE A 187 12.32 -1.94 1.37
C ILE A 187 12.45 -2.42 -0.09
N GLY A 188 11.53 -1.99 -0.93
CA GLY A 188 11.67 -2.07 -2.36
C GLY A 188 12.50 -0.88 -2.85
N ASN A 189 13.79 -1.13 -3.06
CA ASN A 189 14.77 -0.10 -3.40
C ASN A 189 15.02 -0.10 -4.91
N ASP A 190 14.36 0.81 -5.63
CA ASP A 190 14.57 1.06 -7.04
C ASP A 190 15.35 2.36 -7.32
N GLN A 191 15.88 2.99 -6.27
CA GLN A 191 16.74 4.18 -6.29
C GLN A 191 16.04 5.41 -6.91
N ARG A 192 14.72 5.55 -6.64
CA ARG A 192 13.96 6.65 -7.18
C ARG A 192 12.67 6.94 -6.40
N TRP A 193 12.18 8.15 -6.55
CA TRP A 193 10.82 8.52 -6.23
C TRP A 193 9.90 8.00 -7.34
N GLY A 194 9.56 6.70 -7.30
CA GLY A 194 8.93 6.01 -8.42
C GLY A 194 7.67 6.68 -8.95
N ALA A 195 6.74 7.07 -8.09
CA ALA A 195 5.50 7.74 -8.51
C ALA A 195 5.76 9.07 -9.22
N GLU A 196 6.68 9.88 -8.70
CA GLU A 196 7.06 11.15 -9.30
C GLU A 196 7.79 10.96 -10.63
N VAL A 197 8.64 9.94 -10.74
CA VAL A 197 9.32 9.58 -11.99
C VAL A 197 8.29 9.23 -13.07
N GLU A 198 7.32 8.36 -12.76
CA GLU A 198 6.30 7.94 -13.73
C GLU A 198 5.42 9.12 -14.18
N ILE A 199 5.03 10.01 -13.27
CA ILE A 199 4.28 11.22 -13.60
C ILE A 199 5.10 12.15 -14.50
N GLN A 200 6.38 12.39 -14.15
CA GLN A 200 7.24 13.29 -14.94
C GLN A 200 7.55 12.72 -16.31
N ILE A 201 7.77 11.41 -16.43
CA ILE A 201 7.95 10.76 -17.73
C ILE A 201 6.71 10.94 -18.61
N LYS A 202 5.54 10.71 -18.04
CA LYS A 202 4.26 10.82 -18.74
C LYS A 202 3.99 12.24 -19.23
N ASP A 203 4.20 13.24 -18.35
CA ASP A 203 3.78 14.62 -18.60
C ASP A 203 4.85 15.45 -19.31
N TYR A 204 6.15 15.14 -19.12
CA TYR A 204 7.27 15.98 -19.58
C TYR A 204 8.36 15.24 -20.34
N GLY A 205 8.28 13.89 -20.44
CA GLY A 205 9.29 13.05 -21.07
C GLY A 205 10.42 12.60 -20.12
N ALA A 206 11.06 11.47 -20.46
CA ALA A 206 12.04 10.79 -19.60
C ALA A 206 13.26 11.65 -19.22
N GLU A 207 13.67 12.57 -20.09
CA GLU A 207 14.83 13.46 -19.84
C GLU A 207 14.61 14.47 -18.71
N ARG A 208 13.36 14.69 -18.29
CA ARG A 208 13.00 15.63 -17.21
C ARG A 208 12.81 14.98 -15.84
N ALA A 209 12.79 13.65 -15.78
CA ALA A 209 12.64 12.90 -14.54
C ALA A 209 13.91 12.80 -13.65
N LYS A 210 14.97 13.55 -13.97
CA LYS A 210 16.30 13.44 -13.33
C LYS A 210 16.31 13.69 -11.82
N TYR A 211 15.51 14.65 -11.37
CA TYR A 211 15.53 15.08 -9.96
C TYR A 211 14.76 14.20 -9.01
N CYS A 212 14.15 13.15 -9.54
CA CYS A 212 13.44 12.13 -8.77
C CYS A 212 14.27 10.85 -8.56
N MET A 213 15.52 10.84 -9.01
CA MET A 213 16.45 9.74 -8.77
C MET A 213 17.11 9.89 -7.42
N LEU A 214 17.25 8.77 -6.70
CA LEU A 214 17.97 8.67 -5.44
C LEU A 214 19.36 8.09 -5.66
N ASP A 215 20.23 8.25 -4.65
CA ASP A 215 21.61 7.79 -4.70
C ASP A 215 21.68 6.25 -4.70
N GLU A 216 22.37 5.70 -5.69
CA GLU A 216 22.56 4.26 -5.88
C GLU A 216 23.40 3.61 -4.75
N GLU A 217 24.24 4.37 -4.06
CA GLU A 217 25.09 3.88 -2.98
C GLU A 217 24.38 3.84 -1.63
N THR A 218 23.19 4.46 -1.51
CA THR A 218 22.42 4.43 -0.26
C THR A 218 22.11 2.98 0.13
N ASN A 219 22.47 2.65 1.38
CA ASN A 219 22.36 1.30 1.93
C ASN A 219 21.54 1.33 3.23
N TYR A 220 20.24 1.07 3.10
CA TYR A 220 19.33 1.07 4.25
C TYR A 220 19.62 -0.05 5.25
N ALA A 221 20.20 -1.16 4.81
CA ALA A 221 20.61 -2.23 5.72
C ALA A 221 21.75 -1.77 6.64
N ASN A 222 22.70 -0.98 6.14
CA ASN A 222 23.76 -0.38 6.96
C ASN A 222 23.20 0.67 7.91
N VAL A 223 22.28 1.52 7.47
CA VAL A 223 21.60 2.49 8.34
C VAL A 223 20.87 1.77 9.47
N ALA A 224 20.13 0.73 9.16
CA ALA A 224 19.44 -0.10 10.16
C ALA A 224 20.41 -0.71 11.17
N SER A 225 21.55 -1.23 10.70
CA SER A 225 22.60 -1.79 11.56
C SER A 225 23.21 -0.73 12.47
N GLY A 226 23.41 0.49 11.98
CA GLY A 226 23.87 1.64 12.77
C GLY A 226 22.89 2.03 13.88
N LEU A 227 21.59 1.81 13.68
CA LEU A 227 20.52 2.00 14.68
C LEU A 227 20.34 0.76 15.59
N GLY A 228 21.18 -0.28 15.43
CA GLY A 228 21.15 -1.51 16.21
C GLY A 228 20.09 -2.55 15.79
N CYS A 229 19.45 -2.37 14.65
CA CYS A 229 18.53 -3.33 14.03
C CYS A 229 19.30 -4.44 13.28
N LYS A 230 18.57 -5.45 12.81
CA LYS A 230 19.09 -6.44 11.87
C LYS A 230 18.90 -5.94 10.44
N GLY A 231 19.99 -5.56 9.77
CA GLY A 231 19.98 -5.08 8.38
C GLY A 231 20.49 -6.12 7.40
N PHE A 232 19.76 -6.32 6.29
CA PHE A 232 20.15 -7.21 5.20
C PHE A 232 19.98 -6.51 3.86
N LYS A 233 21.03 -6.42 3.04
CA LYS A 233 20.96 -5.96 1.65
C LYS A 233 20.88 -7.19 0.74
N VAL A 234 19.92 -7.18 -0.18
CA VAL A 234 19.58 -8.33 -1.02
C VAL A 234 19.51 -7.91 -2.47
N SER A 235 20.15 -8.68 -3.36
CA SER A 235 20.15 -8.42 -4.81
C SER A 235 19.74 -9.62 -5.67
N SER A 236 19.49 -10.79 -5.07
CA SER A 236 19.10 -11.99 -5.79
C SER A 236 17.91 -12.71 -5.15
N ILE A 237 17.08 -13.33 -5.98
CA ILE A 237 15.89 -14.06 -5.52
C ILE A 237 16.23 -15.25 -4.60
N LYS A 238 17.38 -15.89 -4.82
CA LYS A 238 17.84 -17.00 -3.97
C LYS A 238 18.19 -16.51 -2.57
N GLU A 239 18.90 -15.41 -2.48
CA GLU A 239 19.24 -14.76 -1.23
C GLU A 239 18.00 -14.23 -0.51
N LEU A 240 17.09 -13.58 -1.26
CA LEU A 240 15.82 -13.06 -0.74
C LEU A 240 15.05 -14.13 0.03
N LYS A 241 14.81 -15.29 -0.57
CA LYS A 241 14.08 -16.40 0.06
C LYS A 241 14.74 -16.87 1.36
N LYS A 242 16.08 -16.95 1.37
CA LYS A 242 16.84 -17.33 2.58
C LYS A 242 16.69 -16.29 3.69
N ILE A 243 16.83 -15.01 3.35
CA ILE A 243 16.77 -13.90 4.32
C ILE A 243 15.35 -13.73 4.86
N ILE A 244 14.31 -13.80 4.02
CA ILE A 244 12.91 -13.72 4.47
C ILE A 244 12.64 -14.82 5.50
N LYS A 245 12.97 -16.07 5.19
CA LYS A 245 12.77 -17.19 6.13
C LYS A 245 13.49 -16.96 7.46
N ALA A 246 14.71 -16.45 7.44
CA ALA A 246 15.46 -16.12 8.65
C ALA A 246 14.77 -14.98 9.42
N ALA A 247 14.32 -13.91 8.75
CA ALA A 247 13.69 -12.75 9.35
C ALA A 247 12.42 -13.12 10.15
N PHE A 248 11.56 -13.97 9.60
CA PHE A 248 10.36 -14.45 10.30
C PHE A 248 10.69 -15.24 11.59
N SER A 249 11.89 -15.80 11.69
CA SER A 249 12.34 -16.56 12.88
C SER A 249 13.09 -15.72 13.89
N LEU A 250 13.62 -14.54 13.50
CA LEU A 250 14.56 -13.75 14.33
C LEU A 250 13.90 -13.06 15.53
N LYS A 251 12.59 -12.83 15.55
CA LYS A 251 11.87 -12.07 16.59
C LYS A 251 12.57 -10.77 16.99
N ALA A 252 13.06 -10.03 16.01
CA ALA A 252 13.78 -8.77 16.19
C ALA A 252 13.40 -7.79 15.08
N THR A 253 13.56 -6.49 15.35
CA THR A 253 13.40 -5.46 14.33
C THR A 253 14.40 -5.70 13.20
N THR A 254 13.88 -6.02 12.01
CA THR A 254 14.66 -6.46 10.85
C THR A 254 14.32 -5.60 9.65
N ILE A 255 15.34 -5.09 8.96
CA ILE A 255 15.20 -4.32 7.73
C ILE A 255 15.86 -5.11 6.59
N ILE A 256 15.07 -5.37 5.53
CA ILE A 256 15.53 -6.06 4.32
C ILE A 256 15.48 -5.05 3.18
N ASP A 257 16.66 -4.56 2.79
CA ASP A 257 16.85 -3.63 1.68
C ASP A 257 17.06 -4.43 0.39
N VAL A 258 16.07 -4.44 -0.48
CA VAL A 258 16.05 -5.27 -1.69
C VAL A 258 16.17 -4.39 -2.92
N ASN A 259 17.23 -4.60 -3.71
CA ASN A 259 17.38 -3.93 -5.00
C ASN A 259 16.37 -4.52 -6.00
N ILE A 260 15.41 -3.71 -6.41
CA ILE A 260 14.30 -4.12 -7.29
C ILE A 260 14.32 -3.42 -8.64
N GLU A 261 13.64 -4.00 -9.60
CA GLU A 261 13.30 -3.34 -10.86
C GLU A 261 12.31 -2.21 -10.60
N GLY A 262 12.59 -1.02 -11.13
CA GLY A 262 11.67 0.10 -11.03
C GLY A 262 10.52 -0.07 -12.03
N LEU A 263 9.37 -0.50 -11.56
CA LEU A 263 8.18 -0.72 -12.36
C LEU A 263 7.00 0.11 -11.85
N PRO A 264 6.17 0.65 -12.76
CA PRO A 264 4.94 1.32 -12.35
C PRO A 264 4.04 0.37 -11.56
N GLY A 265 3.27 0.90 -10.63
CA GLY A 265 2.29 0.13 -9.88
C GLY A 265 1.28 -0.56 -10.80
N PRO A 266 0.75 -1.73 -10.41
CA PRO A 266 -0.21 -2.43 -11.26
C PRO A 266 -1.52 -1.64 -11.35
N THR A 267 -1.98 -1.43 -12.57
CA THR A 267 -3.34 -0.97 -12.82
C THR A 267 -4.29 -2.13 -12.58
N LEU A 268 -5.07 -2.03 -11.50
CA LEU A 268 -6.14 -2.99 -11.16
C LEU A 268 -7.43 -2.63 -11.86
#